data_5a456ebf292f078d5c23482b2e9b8298
#
_entry.id   5a456ebf292f078d5c23482b2e9b8298
#
_cell.length_a   1.000
_cell.length_b   1.000
_cell.length_c   1.000
_cell.angle_alpha   90.00
_cell.angle_beta   90.00
_cell.angle_gamma   90.00
#
_symmetry.space_group_name_H-M   'P 1'
#
loop_
_entity.id
_entity.type
_entity.pdbx_description
1 polymer ?
#
loop_
_entity_poly.entity_id
_entity_poly.type
_entity_poly.pdbx_seq_one_letter_code
_entity_poly.pdbx_strand_id
1 'polypeptide(L)'
;MGTKKVLPLSLEDAKKTRRRNTMAKEIKYGAEARKALEAGVNQLADTVSVTLGPKGRNVVLAKSFGSPLITNDGVTIAKEISLEDPFEDMGAQIVKEVATKTNDVAGDGTTTATVLAQAMINEGMKNLAAGANPIVLRKGMKKACDAAVDAISEMSESINGKEQIARVASISAGDDG
;
A
#
# COMPACT_ATOMS: atom_id res chain seq x y z
N MET A 1 5.40 -38.19 38.82
CA MET A 1 5.42 -37.30 37.62
C MET A 1 4.59 -36.10 37.94
N GLY A 2 5.21 -34.98 38.30
CA GLY A 2 4.51 -33.76 38.70
C GLY A 2 4.35 -32.82 37.53
N THR A 3 3.12 -32.60 37.13
CA THR A 3 2.74 -31.57 36.13
C THR A 3 2.95 -30.19 36.76
N LYS A 4 3.94 -29.45 36.28
CA LYS A 4 4.10 -28.02 36.62
C LYS A 4 2.92 -27.25 36.02
N LYS A 5 2.00 -26.81 36.91
CA LYS A 5 0.98 -25.82 36.56
C LYS A 5 1.68 -24.52 36.20
N VAL A 6 1.61 -24.12 34.93
CA VAL A 6 2.00 -22.76 34.51
C VAL A 6 0.90 -21.82 34.95
N LEU A 7 1.18 -20.97 35.94
CA LEU A 7 0.28 -19.91 36.37
C LEU A 7 0.16 -18.86 35.21
N PRO A 8 -1.04 -18.39 34.89
CA PRO A 8 -1.19 -17.31 33.91
C PRO A 8 -0.50 -16.05 34.46
N LEU A 9 0.27 -15.39 33.62
CA LEU A 9 0.89 -14.08 33.88
C LEU A 9 -0.16 -13.11 34.42
N SER A 10 0.16 -12.40 35.50
CA SER A 10 -0.74 -11.37 36.04
C SER A 10 -0.95 -10.24 35.01
N LEU A 11 -2.10 -9.57 35.07
CA LEU A 11 -2.39 -8.39 34.23
C LEU A 11 -1.32 -7.30 34.37
N GLU A 12 -0.64 -7.23 35.52
CA GLU A 12 0.49 -6.31 35.75
C GLU A 12 1.75 -6.76 35.02
N ASP A 13 2.05 -8.07 35.00
CA ASP A 13 3.18 -8.60 34.25
C ASP A 13 2.99 -8.45 32.75
N ALA A 14 1.76 -8.65 32.25
CA ALA A 14 1.40 -8.40 30.86
C ALA A 14 1.53 -6.91 30.49
N LYS A 15 1.09 -5.99 31.36
CA LYS A 15 1.27 -4.54 31.18
C LYS A 15 2.73 -4.10 31.25
N LYS A 16 3.54 -4.74 32.10
CA LYS A 16 4.97 -4.46 32.25
C LYS A 16 5.77 -4.97 31.05
N THR A 17 5.40 -6.12 30.51
CA THR A 17 5.98 -6.66 29.27
C THR A 17 5.60 -5.77 28.08
N ARG A 18 4.35 -5.32 27.99
CA ARG A 18 3.89 -4.39 26.94
C ARG A 18 4.59 -3.02 27.03
N ARG A 19 4.85 -2.50 28.24
CA ARG A 19 5.60 -1.25 28.43
C ARG A 19 7.09 -1.38 28.08
N ARG A 20 7.70 -2.54 28.30
CA ARG A 20 9.10 -2.78 27.90
C ARG A 20 9.27 -2.83 26.38
N ASN A 21 8.28 -3.36 25.65
CA ASN A 21 8.33 -3.41 24.19
C ASN A 21 8.12 -2.05 23.51
N THR A 22 7.54 -1.05 24.19
CA THR A 22 7.30 0.28 23.59
C THR A 22 8.49 1.23 23.64
N MET A 23 9.62 0.86 24.28
CA MET A 23 10.80 1.73 24.42
C MET A 23 12.05 1.21 23.69
N ALA A 24 12.12 -0.05 23.30
CA ALA A 24 13.23 -0.61 22.54
C ALA A 24 12.90 -0.60 21.05
N LYS A 25 13.79 -0.04 20.23
CA LYS A 25 13.69 -0.14 18.77
C LYS A 25 14.21 -1.52 18.35
N GLU A 26 13.38 -2.27 17.64
CA GLU A 26 13.79 -3.47 16.95
C GLU A 26 14.47 -3.08 15.63
N ILE A 27 15.55 -3.75 15.27
CA ILE A 27 16.31 -3.45 14.06
C ILE A 27 16.49 -4.74 13.27
N LYS A 28 16.06 -4.73 12.01
CA LYS A 28 16.28 -5.80 11.03
C LYS A 28 17.21 -5.33 9.92
N TYR A 29 18.00 -6.23 9.37
CA TYR A 29 19.02 -5.93 8.36
C TYR A 29 18.90 -6.82 7.13
N GLY A 30 19.47 -6.35 6.03
CA GLY A 30 19.73 -7.16 4.85
C GLY A 30 18.49 -7.74 4.20
N ALA A 31 18.52 -9.03 3.88
CA ALA A 31 17.46 -9.73 3.17
C ALA A 31 16.18 -9.87 4.00
N GLU A 32 16.30 -10.07 5.32
CA GLU A 32 15.16 -10.22 6.22
C GLU A 32 14.33 -8.92 6.27
N ALA A 33 15.00 -7.77 6.44
CA ALA A 33 14.32 -6.47 6.45
C ALA A 33 13.60 -6.21 5.12
N ARG A 34 14.26 -6.47 3.99
CA ARG A 34 13.66 -6.31 2.67
C ARG A 34 12.44 -7.20 2.47
N LYS A 35 12.51 -8.48 2.88
CA LYS A 35 11.40 -9.43 2.76
C LYS A 35 10.18 -9.00 3.57
N ALA A 36 10.39 -8.48 4.79
CA ALA A 36 9.29 -7.98 5.61
C ALA A 36 8.64 -6.75 4.97
N LEU A 37 9.43 -5.79 4.48
CA LEU A 37 8.90 -4.63 3.76
C LEU A 37 8.12 -5.03 2.50
N GLU A 38 8.65 -5.96 1.70
CA GLU A 38 8.00 -6.48 0.50
C GLU A 38 6.68 -7.18 0.82
N ALA A 39 6.63 -7.95 1.90
CA ALA A 39 5.40 -8.59 2.36
C ALA A 39 4.32 -7.55 2.69
N GLY A 40 4.67 -6.48 3.40
CA GLY A 40 3.73 -5.41 3.72
C GLY A 40 3.25 -4.63 2.51
N VAL A 41 4.15 -4.34 1.56
CA VAL A 41 3.78 -3.76 0.25
C VAL A 41 2.75 -4.63 -0.45
N ASN A 42 3.00 -5.94 -0.53
CA ASN A 42 2.12 -6.86 -1.24
C ASN A 42 0.78 -7.01 -0.54
N GLN A 43 0.72 -7.16 0.78
CA GLN A 43 -0.53 -7.28 1.51
C GLN A 43 -1.46 -6.07 1.28
N LEU A 44 -0.93 -4.85 1.34
CA LEU A 44 -1.73 -3.66 1.09
C LEU A 44 -2.14 -3.57 -0.38
N ALA A 45 -1.20 -3.70 -1.30
CA ALA A 45 -1.46 -3.53 -2.72
C ALA A 45 -2.41 -4.61 -3.27
N ASP A 46 -2.29 -5.87 -2.84
CA ASP A 46 -3.20 -6.94 -3.22
C ASP A 46 -4.63 -6.66 -2.74
N THR A 47 -4.79 -6.12 -1.52
CA THR A 47 -6.10 -5.73 -0.99
C THR A 47 -6.73 -4.61 -1.81
N VAL A 48 -5.95 -3.61 -2.21
CA VAL A 48 -6.43 -2.48 -3.02
C VAL A 48 -6.70 -2.94 -4.47
N SER A 49 -5.86 -3.82 -5.02
CA SER A 49 -5.92 -4.24 -6.43
C SER A 49 -7.23 -4.93 -6.81
N VAL A 50 -7.95 -5.54 -5.86
CA VAL A 50 -9.24 -6.20 -6.11
C VAL A 50 -10.33 -5.23 -6.57
N THR A 51 -10.13 -3.94 -6.37
CA THR A 51 -11.05 -2.87 -6.79
C THR A 51 -10.78 -2.36 -8.19
N LEU A 52 -9.71 -2.82 -8.87
CA LEU A 52 -9.26 -2.29 -10.15
C LEU A 52 -10.16 -2.73 -11.32
N GLY A 53 -10.52 -1.75 -12.14
CA GLY A 53 -11.14 -1.95 -13.45
C GLY A 53 -12.61 -2.38 -13.40
N PRO A 54 -13.21 -2.74 -14.57
CA PRO A 54 -14.64 -2.98 -14.70
C PRO A 54 -15.14 -4.23 -13.94
N LYS A 55 -14.25 -5.12 -13.54
CA LYS A 55 -14.54 -6.27 -12.67
C LYS A 55 -14.14 -6.02 -11.22
N GLY A 56 -13.82 -4.78 -10.87
CA GLY A 56 -13.45 -4.38 -9.52
C GLY A 56 -14.54 -4.75 -8.50
N ARG A 57 -14.11 -5.12 -7.31
CA ARG A 57 -14.97 -5.55 -6.21
C ARG A 57 -14.88 -4.56 -5.06
N ASN A 58 -15.92 -4.50 -4.26
CA ASN A 58 -15.87 -3.78 -3.00
C ASN A 58 -15.06 -4.56 -1.96
N VAL A 59 -14.36 -3.82 -1.12
CA VAL A 59 -13.68 -4.32 0.08
C VAL A 59 -14.53 -3.99 1.29
N VAL A 60 -14.64 -4.95 2.22
CA VAL A 60 -15.34 -4.76 3.50
C VAL A 60 -14.29 -4.55 4.59
N LEU A 61 -14.28 -3.38 5.18
CA LEU A 61 -13.36 -3.00 6.24
C LEU A 61 -14.06 -3.02 7.59
N ALA A 62 -13.52 -3.79 8.54
CA ALA A 62 -14.03 -3.81 9.90
C ALA A 62 -13.68 -2.49 10.61
N LYS A 63 -14.66 -1.92 11.30
CA LYS A 63 -14.44 -0.75 12.17
C LYS A 63 -14.51 -1.16 13.64
N SER A 64 -13.70 -0.53 14.47
CA SER A 64 -13.73 -0.75 15.92
C SER A 64 -15.07 -0.37 16.55
N PHE A 65 -15.79 0.59 15.95
CA PHE A 65 -17.12 1.04 16.35
C PHE A 65 -17.98 1.31 15.12
N GLY A 66 -19.24 0.89 15.16
CA GLY A 66 -20.22 1.08 14.09
C GLY A 66 -20.24 -0.05 13.05
N SER A 67 -20.90 0.20 11.93
CA SER A 67 -21.02 -0.76 10.84
C SER A 67 -19.73 -0.88 10.04
N PRO A 68 -19.42 -2.06 9.46
CA PRO A 68 -18.32 -2.21 8.52
C PRO A 68 -18.41 -1.19 7.37
N LEU A 69 -17.27 -0.70 6.91
CA LEU A 69 -17.20 0.15 5.75
C LEU A 69 -17.08 -0.72 4.49
N ILE A 70 -17.97 -0.52 3.54
CA ILE A 70 -17.92 -1.18 2.23
C ILE A 70 -17.49 -0.11 1.22
N THR A 71 -16.39 -0.31 0.53
CA THR A 71 -15.85 0.66 -0.42
C THR A 71 -15.01 -0.01 -1.51
N ASN A 72 -14.91 0.65 -2.66
CA ASN A 72 -13.98 0.33 -3.74
C ASN A 72 -12.93 1.42 -3.94
N ASP A 73 -12.95 2.47 -3.12
CA ASP A 73 -11.97 3.54 -3.21
C ASP A 73 -10.60 3.12 -2.65
N GLY A 74 -9.58 3.09 -3.52
CA GLY A 74 -8.25 2.60 -3.20
C GLY A 74 -7.57 3.39 -2.09
N VAL A 75 -7.73 4.72 -2.03
CA VAL A 75 -7.09 5.52 -0.98
C VAL A 75 -7.75 5.30 0.38
N THR A 76 -9.07 5.15 0.41
CA THR A 76 -9.81 4.84 1.65
C THR A 76 -9.39 3.46 2.20
N ILE A 77 -9.31 2.45 1.32
CA ILE A 77 -8.85 1.11 1.71
C ILE A 77 -7.41 1.19 2.25
N ALA A 78 -6.51 1.84 1.52
CA ALA A 78 -5.12 1.95 1.91
C ALA A 78 -4.94 2.63 3.28
N LYS A 79 -5.73 3.67 3.59
CA LYS A 79 -5.66 4.39 4.88
C LYS A 79 -6.08 3.54 6.08
N GLU A 80 -7.03 2.65 5.90
CA GLU A 80 -7.57 1.80 6.97
C GLU A 80 -6.70 0.56 7.26
N ILE A 81 -5.84 0.14 6.33
CA ILE A 81 -4.98 -1.04 6.51
C ILE A 81 -3.86 -0.72 7.50
N SER A 82 -3.70 -1.57 8.50
CA SER A 82 -2.58 -1.61 9.43
C SER A 82 -2.23 -3.06 9.71
N LEU A 83 -0.94 -3.39 9.69
CA LEU A 83 -0.45 -4.76 9.84
C LEU A 83 0.09 -4.99 11.26
N GLU A 84 0.02 -6.24 11.73
CA GLU A 84 0.45 -6.58 13.08
C GLU A 84 1.98 -6.56 13.22
N ASP A 85 2.72 -7.02 12.21
CA ASP A 85 4.19 -6.93 12.18
C ASP A 85 4.62 -5.51 11.85
N PRO A 86 5.39 -4.85 12.73
CA PRO A 86 5.81 -3.45 12.52
C PRO A 86 6.65 -3.23 11.25
N PHE A 87 7.41 -4.23 10.81
CA PHE A 87 8.23 -4.13 9.61
C PHE A 87 7.42 -4.32 8.34
N GLU A 88 6.42 -5.20 8.36
CA GLU A 88 5.45 -5.31 7.29
C GLU A 88 4.59 -4.04 7.22
N ASP A 89 4.14 -3.51 8.36
CA ASP A 89 3.39 -2.25 8.39
C ASP A 89 4.18 -1.08 7.80
N MET A 90 5.50 -1.00 8.03
CA MET A 90 6.36 0.00 7.36
C MET A 90 6.33 -0.15 5.83
N GLY A 91 6.31 -1.38 5.30
CA GLY A 91 6.14 -1.64 3.88
C GLY A 91 4.78 -1.17 3.36
N ALA A 92 3.71 -1.47 4.08
CA ALA A 92 2.36 -0.99 3.78
C ALA A 92 2.28 0.55 3.81
N GLN A 93 2.93 1.22 4.77
CA GLN A 93 2.95 2.68 4.86
C GLN A 93 3.56 3.35 3.62
N ILE A 94 4.60 2.75 3.00
CA ILE A 94 5.19 3.27 1.75
C ILE A 94 4.14 3.31 0.64
N VAL A 95 3.37 2.25 0.47
CA VAL A 95 2.33 2.18 -0.57
C VAL A 95 1.11 3.05 -0.22
N LYS A 96 0.76 3.14 1.06
CA LYS A 96 -0.24 4.08 1.56
C LYS A 96 0.10 5.53 1.20
N GLU A 97 1.37 5.90 1.32
CA GLU A 97 1.84 7.24 0.93
C GLU A 97 1.68 7.48 -0.58
N VAL A 98 1.94 6.47 -1.43
CA VAL A 98 1.72 6.55 -2.88
C VAL A 98 0.24 6.83 -3.19
N ALA A 99 -0.68 6.05 -2.62
CA ALA A 99 -2.12 6.25 -2.80
C ALA A 99 -2.57 7.63 -2.34
N THR A 100 -2.09 8.09 -1.19
CA THR A 100 -2.44 9.41 -0.62
C THR A 100 -1.93 10.55 -1.50
N LYS A 101 -0.67 10.51 -1.92
CA LYS A 101 -0.11 11.55 -2.81
C LYS A 101 -0.80 11.59 -4.17
N THR A 102 -1.16 10.43 -4.73
CA THR A 102 -1.92 10.38 -5.98
C THR A 102 -3.29 11.05 -5.82
N ASN A 103 -3.98 10.75 -4.71
CA ASN A 103 -5.26 11.39 -4.40
C ASN A 103 -5.12 12.91 -4.23
N ASP A 104 -4.10 13.38 -3.53
CA ASP A 104 -3.90 14.79 -3.26
C ASP A 104 -3.58 15.61 -4.53
N VAL A 105 -2.93 14.99 -5.52
CA VAL A 105 -2.52 15.65 -6.76
C VAL A 105 -3.57 15.52 -7.86
N ALA A 106 -4.16 14.34 -8.03
CA ALA A 106 -5.03 14.03 -9.17
C ALA A 106 -6.49 13.74 -8.77
N GLY A 107 -6.76 13.36 -7.52
CA GLY A 107 -8.09 12.98 -7.05
C GLY A 107 -8.60 11.65 -7.58
N ASP A 108 -7.84 10.99 -8.45
CA ASP A 108 -8.18 9.74 -9.11
C ASP A 108 -6.93 8.89 -9.39
N GLY A 109 -7.12 7.62 -9.78
CA GLY A 109 -6.04 6.71 -10.14
C GLY A 109 -5.27 6.11 -8.95
N THR A 110 -5.78 6.20 -7.73
CA THR A 110 -5.11 5.72 -6.51
C THR A 110 -4.85 4.22 -6.54
N THR A 111 -5.81 3.43 -7.01
CA THR A 111 -5.66 1.97 -7.19
C THR A 111 -4.58 1.65 -8.23
N THR A 112 -4.60 2.33 -9.38
CA THR A 112 -3.60 2.16 -10.45
C THR A 112 -2.19 2.49 -9.95
N ALA A 113 -2.03 3.62 -9.24
CA ALA A 113 -0.74 4.02 -8.67
C ALA A 113 -0.22 3.00 -7.64
N THR A 114 -1.10 2.43 -6.83
CA THR A 114 -0.78 1.38 -5.85
C THR A 114 -0.26 0.11 -6.54
N VAL A 115 -0.96 -0.36 -7.57
CA VAL A 115 -0.56 -1.56 -8.34
C VAL A 115 0.76 -1.34 -9.08
N LEU A 116 0.96 -0.16 -9.68
CA LEU A 116 2.22 0.19 -10.33
C LEU A 116 3.38 0.25 -9.32
N ALA A 117 3.16 0.84 -8.15
CA ALA A 117 4.17 0.88 -7.09
C ALA A 117 4.57 -0.54 -6.65
N GLN A 118 3.61 -1.42 -6.43
CA GLN A 118 3.85 -2.83 -6.11
C GLN A 118 4.71 -3.52 -7.18
N ALA A 119 4.31 -3.39 -8.45
CA ALA A 119 5.02 -4.00 -9.57
C ALA A 119 6.49 -3.50 -9.67
N MET A 120 6.71 -2.19 -9.52
CA MET A 120 8.05 -1.59 -9.54
C MET A 120 8.90 -2.05 -8.35
N ILE A 121 8.31 -2.13 -7.15
CA ILE A 121 9.02 -2.60 -5.95
C ILE A 121 9.39 -4.08 -6.11
N ASN A 122 8.46 -4.93 -6.48
CA ASN A 122 8.70 -6.37 -6.62
C ASN A 122 9.77 -6.66 -7.68
N GLU A 123 9.73 -5.98 -8.84
CA GLU A 123 10.74 -6.13 -9.87
C GLU A 123 12.10 -5.57 -9.44
N GLY A 124 12.10 -4.42 -8.77
CA GLY A 124 13.31 -3.84 -8.18
C GLY A 124 13.96 -4.76 -7.15
N MET A 125 13.16 -5.40 -6.29
CA MET A 125 13.64 -6.35 -5.27
C MET A 125 14.26 -7.60 -5.89
N LYS A 126 13.70 -8.13 -6.98
CA LYS A 126 14.29 -9.26 -7.74
C LYS A 126 15.67 -8.87 -8.27
N ASN A 127 15.79 -7.70 -8.87
CA ASN A 127 17.06 -7.21 -9.40
C ASN A 127 18.11 -7.01 -8.29
N LEU A 128 17.72 -6.46 -7.15
CA LEU A 128 18.60 -6.33 -5.98
C LEU A 128 19.05 -7.69 -5.44
N ALA A 129 18.14 -8.67 -5.37
CA ALA A 129 18.48 -10.03 -4.96
C ALA A 129 19.46 -10.71 -5.93
N ALA A 130 19.38 -10.39 -7.23
CA ALA A 130 20.32 -10.82 -8.25
C ALA A 130 21.68 -10.09 -8.23
N GLY A 131 21.88 -9.15 -7.30
CA GLY A 131 23.16 -8.43 -7.12
C GLY A 131 23.26 -7.12 -7.89
N ALA A 132 22.17 -6.58 -8.43
CA ALA A 132 22.19 -5.28 -9.10
C ALA A 132 22.58 -4.16 -8.13
N ASN A 133 23.35 -3.19 -8.63
CA ASN A 133 23.72 -2.02 -7.86
C ASN A 133 22.49 -1.12 -7.63
N PRO A 134 22.07 -0.84 -6.39
CA PRO A 134 20.87 -0.07 -6.09
C PRO A 134 20.91 1.36 -6.62
N ILE A 135 22.07 1.97 -6.69
CA ILE A 135 22.24 3.35 -7.21
C ILE A 135 21.99 3.38 -8.73
N VAL A 136 22.50 2.38 -9.45
CA VAL A 136 22.31 2.25 -10.90
C VAL A 136 20.84 1.92 -11.19
N LEU A 137 20.25 0.98 -10.44
CA LEU A 137 18.83 0.61 -10.55
C LEU A 137 17.94 1.85 -10.37
N ARG A 138 18.14 2.62 -9.30
CA ARG A 138 17.38 3.85 -9.04
C ARG A 138 17.49 4.86 -10.21
N LYS A 139 18.67 5.05 -10.77
CA LYS A 139 18.86 5.93 -11.93
C LYS A 139 18.10 5.43 -13.17
N GLY A 140 18.12 4.12 -13.39
CA GLY A 140 17.37 3.49 -14.48
C GLY A 140 15.87 3.65 -14.33
N MET A 141 15.34 3.37 -13.13
CA MET A 141 13.93 3.55 -12.81
C MET A 141 13.48 5.01 -13.01
N LYS A 142 14.29 5.98 -12.57
CA LYS A 142 13.97 7.40 -12.79
C LYS A 142 13.88 7.74 -14.27
N LYS A 143 14.86 7.33 -15.09
CA LYS A 143 14.84 7.57 -16.55
C LYS A 143 13.62 6.91 -17.22
N ALA A 144 13.28 5.70 -16.82
CA ALA A 144 12.10 5.01 -17.35
C ALA A 144 10.80 5.73 -16.97
N CYS A 145 10.71 6.22 -15.74
CA CYS A 145 9.57 7.00 -15.27
C CYS A 145 9.44 8.31 -16.05
N ASP A 146 10.54 9.06 -16.20
CA ASP A 146 10.54 10.32 -16.95
C ASP A 146 10.08 10.09 -18.40
N ALA A 147 10.62 9.07 -19.09
CA ALA A 147 10.21 8.72 -20.45
C ALA A 147 8.74 8.27 -20.57
N ALA A 148 8.23 7.54 -19.58
CA ALA A 148 6.83 7.13 -19.54
C ALA A 148 5.89 8.34 -19.34
N VAL A 149 6.27 9.29 -18.48
CA VAL A 149 5.52 10.53 -18.25
C VAL A 149 5.48 11.37 -19.52
N ASP A 150 6.61 11.53 -20.21
CA ASP A 150 6.67 12.26 -21.49
C ASP A 150 5.76 11.62 -22.53
N ALA A 151 5.83 10.30 -22.72
CA ALA A 151 4.97 9.57 -23.66
C ALA A 151 3.48 9.69 -23.33
N ILE A 152 3.10 9.60 -22.03
CA ILE A 152 1.71 9.80 -21.61
C ILE A 152 1.25 11.23 -21.88
N SER A 153 2.13 12.22 -21.65
CA SER A 153 1.82 13.61 -21.91
C SER A 153 1.58 13.89 -23.40
N GLU A 154 2.35 13.24 -24.28
CA GLU A 154 2.16 13.33 -25.74
C GLU A 154 0.86 12.67 -26.19
N MET A 155 0.41 11.62 -25.51
CA MET A 155 -0.84 10.91 -25.81
C MET A 155 -2.08 11.60 -25.22
N SER A 156 -1.89 12.53 -24.29
CA SER A 156 -2.99 13.18 -23.58
C SER A 156 -3.76 14.15 -24.49
N GLU A 157 -5.08 14.16 -24.37
CA GLU A 157 -5.96 15.10 -25.07
C GLU A 157 -6.54 16.12 -24.08
N SER A 158 -6.57 17.38 -24.49
CA SER A 158 -7.18 18.45 -23.69
C SER A 158 -8.70 18.32 -23.67
N ILE A 159 -9.30 18.31 -22.48
CA ILE A 159 -10.76 18.30 -22.31
C ILE A 159 -11.30 19.73 -22.47
N ASN A 160 -12.27 19.89 -23.36
CA ASN A 160 -12.94 21.16 -23.60
C ASN A 160 -14.46 20.99 -23.48
N GLY A 161 -15.05 21.70 -22.51
CA GLY A 161 -16.50 21.75 -22.37
C GLY A 161 -17.07 20.87 -21.26
N LYS A 162 -18.27 21.24 -20.82
CA LYS A 162 -18.96 20.62 -19.68
C LYS A 162 -19.28 19.15 -19.89
N GLU A 163 -19.59 18.73 -21.10
CA GLU A 163 -19.95 17.33 -21.40
C GLU A 163 -18.78 16.39 -21.24
N GLN A 164 -17.60 16.75 -21.71
CA GLN A 164 -16.39 15.95 -21.54
C GLN A 164 -15.97 15.88 -20.08
N ILE A 165 -16.06 16.98 -19.34
CA ILE A 165 -15.80 17.01 -17.90
C ILE A 165 -16.78 16.09 -17.16
N ALA A 166 -18.07 16.13 -17.51
CA ALA A 166 -19.08 15.26 -16.90
C ALA A 166 -18.78 13.79 -17.15
N ARG A 167 -18.38 13.40 -18.37
CA ARG A 167 -17.99 12.01 -18.68
C ARG A 167 -16.81 11.55 -17.84
N VAL A 168 -15.76 12.36 -17.69
CA VAL A 168 -14.60 12.01 -16.85
C VAL A 168 -15.02 11.86 -15.39
N ALA A 169 -15.87 12.78 -14.90
CA ALA A 169 -16.37 12.71 -13.53
C ALA A 169 -17.22 11.46 -13.26
N SER A 170 -18.11 11.09 -14.19
CA SER A 170 -18.92 9.88 -14.08
C SER A 170 -18.06 8.61 -14.03
N ILE A 171 -17.06 8.50 -14.90
CA ILE A 171 -16.13 7.37 -14.89
C ILE A 171 -15.38 7.29 -13.56
N SER A 172 -14.86 8.43 -13.07
CA SER A 172 -14.15 8.49 -11.79
C SER A 172 -15.04 8.16 -10.59
N ALA A 173 -16.31 8.53 -10.64
CA ALA A 173 -17.29 8.22 -9.61
C ALA A 173 -17.80 6.76 -9.66
N GLY A 174 -17.47 6.01 -10.70
CA GLY A 174 -18.00 4.66 -10.93
C GLY A 174 -19.51 4.66 -11.24
N ASP A 175 -20.01 5.76 -11.76
CA ASP A 175 -21.40 5.90 -12.21
C ASP A 175 -21.47 5.56 -13.70
N ASP A 176 -22.16 4.48 -14.02
CA ASP A 176 -22.34 4.02 -15.40
C ASP A 176 -23.45 4.80 -16.17
N GLY A 177 -23.94 5.91 -15.61
CA GLY A 177 -24.90 6.83 -16.23
C GLY A 177 -26.32 6.67 -15.78
#